data_83231c67e2657ecdeb078ddb2b416c9f
#
_entry.id   83231c67e2657ecdeb078ddb2b416c9f
#
_cell.length_a   1.000
_cell.length_b   1.000
_cell.length_c   1.000
_cell.angle_alpha   90.00
_cell.angle_beta   90.00
_cell.angle_gamma   90.00
#
_symmetry.space_group_name_H-M   'P 1'
#
loop_
_entity.id
_entity.type
_entity.pdbx_description
1 polymer ?
#
loop_
_entity_poly.entity_id
_entity_poly.type
_entity_poly.pdbx_seq_one_letter_code
_entity_poly.pdbx_strand_id
1 'polypeptide(L)'
;MSSSAAGRRKRITVNLKRIVVFSLVSAFAVPVAVCGIYKPLRVVAPETFGLHCVADDICVEEIDTIAEATFLRDEALKFVVENIGQIKDAPRFLMCSSEECFARFGNPAVAALYVWGLETVIINRRGWHDHILRHELIHHWQNEQFGTLRSSRLPRWYVEGMAYSLSQDPRNPLPRSDIQSWREQFEAWLDDGNDRRQPP
;
A
#
# COMPACT_ATOMS: atom_id res chain seq x y z
N MET A 1 -41.58 -62.67 -11.50
CA MET A 1 -42.06 -61.29 -11.71
C MET A 1 -40.95 -60.36 -11.23
N SER A 2 -40.14 -59.90 -12.18
CA SER A 2 -38.99 -59.01 -11.84
C SER A 2 -39.24 -57.66 -12.50
N SER A 3 -39.49 -56.63 -11.69
CA SER A 3 -39.77 -55.26 -12.13
C SER A 3 -38.43 -54.51 -12.17
N SER A 4 -37.94 -54.24 -13.36
CA SER A 4 -36.73 -53.42 -13.59
C SER A 4 -37.11 -51.94 -13.60
N ALA A 5 -36.76 -51.23 -12.54
CA ALA A 5 -36.92 -49.78 -12.46
C ALA A 5 -35.74 -49.09 -13.22
N ALA A 6 -36.01 -48.71 -14.46
CA ALA A 6 -35.06 -47.90 -15.26
C ALA A 6 -35.05 -46.45 -14.76
N GLY A 7 -34.02 -46.11 -13.96
CA GLY A 7 -33.79 -44.72 -13.51
C GLY A 7 -33.43 -43.81 -14.67
N ARG A 8 -34.34 -42.90 -15.03
CA ARG A 8 -34.16 -41.86 -16.07
C ARG A 8 -33.16 -40.80 -15.60
N ARG A 9 -31.87 -40.92 -15.97
CA ARG A 9 -30.88 -39.86 -15.79
C ARG A 9 -31.29 -38.63 -16.61
N LYS A 10 -31.74 -37.55 -15.92
CA LYS A 10 -31.89 -36.23 -16.55
C LYS A 10 -30.53 -35.74 -17.00
N ARG A 11 -30.28 -35.67 -18.33
CA ARG A 11 -29.12 -34.93 -18.86
C ARG A 11 -29.35 -33.45 -18.63
N ILE A 12 -28.52 -32.85 -17.76
CA ILE A 12 -28.46 -31.41 -17.57
C ILE A 12 -27.75 -30.85 -18.81
N THR A 13 -28.52 -30.35 -19.80
CA THR A 13 -27.94 -29.61 -20.94
C THR A 13 -27.55 -28.24 -20.45
N VAL A 14 -26.29 -28.09 -20.15
CA VAL A 14 -25.72 -26.79 -19.73
C VAL A 14 -25.61 -25.92 -20.99
N ASN A 15 -26.32 -24.81 -21.01
CA ASN A 15 -26.30 -23.87 -22.12
C ASN A 15 -25.00 -23.09 -22.14
N LEU A 16 -24.07 -23.49 -23.04
CA LEU A 16 -22.71 -22.93 -23.15
C LEU A 16 -22.73 -21.40 -23.28
N LYS A 17 -23.69 -20.82 -24.00
CA LYS A 17 -23.84 -19.35 -24.11
C LYS A 17 -24.10 -18.69 -22.77
N ARG A 18 -24.92 -19.30 -21.90
CA ARG A 18 -25.21 -18.79 -20.55
C ARG A 18 -23.95 -18.86 -19.67
N ILE A 19 -23.15 -19.93 -19.77
CA ILE A 19 -21.90 -20.05 -19.00
C ILE A 19 -20.92 -18.98 -19.44
N VAL A 20 -20.73 -18.76 -20.75
CA VAL A 20 -19.81 -17.74 -21.26
C VAL A 20 -20.24 -16.34 -20.82
N VAL A 21 -21.54 -16.01 -20.92
CA VAL A 21 -22.07 -14.71 -20.45
C VAL A 21 -21.89 -14.54 -18.95
N PHE A 22 -22.21 -15.56 -18.15
CA PHE A 22 -22.00 -15.51 -16.69
C PHE A 22 -20.52 -15.36 -16.33
N SER A 23 -19.61 -16.06 -17.02
CA SER A 23 -18.16 -15.96 -16.80
C SER A 23 -17.64 -14.57 -17.15
N LEU A 24 -18.10 -13.97 -18.26
CA LEU A 24 -17.71 -12.62 -18.66
C LEU A 24 -18.24 -11.57 -17.67
N VAL A 25 -19.53 -11.65 -17.31
CA VAL A 25 -20.13 -10.72 -16.33
C VAL A 25 -19.42 -10.83 -14.97
N SER A 26 -19.13 -12.03 -14.51
CA SER A 26 -18.39 -12.23 -13.25
C SER A 26 -16.96 -11.71 -13.32
N ALA A 27 -16.27 -11.87 -14.46
CA ALA A 27 -14.90 -11.39 -14.66
C ALA A 27 -14.78 -9.86 -14.55
N PHE A 28 -15.83 -9.12 -14.90
CA PHE A 28 -15.85 -7.66 -14.78
C PHE A 28 -16.51 -7.16 -13.48
N ALA A 29 -17.62 -7.79 -13.05
CA ALA A 29 -18.38 -7.34 -11.89
C ALA A 29 -17.63 -7.57 -10.56
N VAL A 30 -16.86 -8.67 -10.43
CA VAL A 30 -16.12 -8.98 -9.21
C VAL A 30 -15.01 -7.96 -8.95
N PRO A 31 -14.09 -7.63 -9.89
CA PRO A 31 -13.07 -6.61 -9.66
C PRO A 31 -13.65 -5.25 -9.30
N VAL A 32 -14.73 -4.82 -9.99
CA VAL A 32 -15.41 -3.55 -9.70
C VAL A 32 -15.99 -3.53 -8.29
N ALA A 33 -16.65 -4.61 -7.88
CA ALA A 33 -17.19 -4.73 -6.52
C ALA A 33 -16.09 -4.75 -5.46
N VAL A 34 -14.98 -5.43 -5.71
CA VAL A 34 -13.83 -5.48 -4.78
C VAL A 34 -13.18 -4.10 -4.64
N CYS A 35 -12.94 -3.38 -5.74
CA CYS A 35 -12.45 -1.99 -5.69
C CYS A 35 -13.44 -1.03 -5.02
N GLY A 36 -14.75 -1.32 -5.11
CA GLY A 36 -15.79 -0.57 -4.39
C GLY A 36 -15.69 -0.73 -2.88
N ILE A 37 -15.40 -1.95 -2.40
CA ILE A 37 -15.37 -2.30 -0.98
C ILE A 37 -14.00 -2.02 -0.36
N TYR A 38 -12.91 -2.41 -1.03
CA TYR A 38 -11.55 -2.28 -0.52
C TYR A 38 -10.81 -1.15 -1.23
N LYS A 39 -10.90 0.04 -0.64
CA LYS A 39 -10.35 1.30 -1.19
C LYS A 39 -8.87 1.22 -1.63
N PRO A 40 -7.94 0.56 -0.91
CA PRO A 40 -6.55 0.51 -1.33
C PRO A 40 -6.32 -0.15 -2.70
N LEU A 41 -7.22 -1.03 -3.18
CA LEU A 41 -7.09 -1.60 -4.53
C LEU A 41 -7.32 -0.58 -5.66
N ARG A 42 -7.90 0.58 -5.37
CA ARG A 42 -8.12 1.66 -6.34
C ARG A 42 -6.82 2.25 -6.87
N VAL A 43 -5.69 2.00 -6.20
CA VAL A 43 -4.36 2.41 -6.66
C VAL A 43 -3.93 1.74 -7.98
N VAL A 44 -4.62 0.67 -8.39
CA VAL A 44 -4.36 0.00 -9.68
C VAL A 44 -4.80 0.86 -10.88
N ALA A 45 -5.83 1.70 -10.72
CA ALA A 45 -6.34 2.59 -11.76
C ALA A 45 -6.66 3.97 -11.16
N PRO A 46 -5.64 4.72 -10.68
CA PRO A 46 -5.83 5.96 -9.93
C PRO A 46 -6.51 7.07 -10.74
N GLU A 47 -6.33 7.08 -12.06
CA GLU A 47 -6.96 8.06 -12.96
C GLU A 47 -8.49 7.94 -12.94
N THR A 48 -9.02 6.73 -12.78
CA THR A 48 -10.47 6.49 -12.63
C THR A 48 -11.04 7.16 -11.37
N PHE A 49 -10.17 7.47 -10.41
CA PHE A 49 -10.50 8.09 -9.14
C PHE A 49 -10.03 9.54 -9.04
N GLY A 50 -9.74 10.18 -10.20
CA GLY A 50 -9.50 11.62 -10.29
C GLY A 50 -8.05 12.05 -10.06
N LEU A 51 -7.09 11.14 -10.23
CA LEU A 51 -5.67 11.50 -10.26
C LEU A 51 -5.17 11.63 -11.69
N HIS A 52 -4.15 12.45 -11.89
CA HIS A 52 -3.42 12.63 -13.13
C HIS A 52 -2.05 11.99 -13.01
N CYS A 53 -1.80 10.89 -13.73
CA CYS A 53 -0.51 10.21 -13.73
C CYS A 53 0.37 10.82 -14.84
N VAL A 54 1.49 11.43 -14.45
CA VAL A 54 2.40 12.11 -15.40
C VAL A 54 3.51 11.16 -15.83
N ALA A 55 3.87 10.22 -14.97
CA ALA A 55 4.76 9.09 -15.24
C ALA A 55 4.20 7.86 -14.54
N ASP A 56 4.75 6.69 -14.83
CA ASP A 56 4.25 5.42 -14.28
C ASP A 56 4.34 5.38 -12.75
N ASP A 57 5.19 6.20 -12.16
CA ASP A 57 5.54 6.18 -10.74
C ASP A 57 4.96 7.37 -9.93
N ILE A 58 4.31 8.37 -10.56
CA ILE A 58 3.74 9.51 -9.84
C ILE A 58 2.41 9.98 -10.41
N CYS A 59 1.41 10.06 -9.55
CA CYS A 59 0.09 10.60 -9.86
C CYS A 59 -0.28 11.69 -8.85
N VAL A 60 -0.84 12.79 -9.32
CA VAL A 60 -1.27 13.94 -8.52
C VAL A 60 -2.75 14.22 -8.71
N GLU A 61 -3.42 14.80 -7.72
CA GLU A 61 -4.81 15.27 -7.86
C GLU A 61 -4.86 16.53 -8.72
N GLU A 62 -3.95 17.47 -8.47
CA GLU A 62 -3.85 18.74 -9.19
C GLU A 62 -2.54 18.79 -9.97
N ILE A 63 -2.63 18.99 -11.29
CA ILE A 63 -1.48 18.89 -12.19
C ILE A 63 -0.40 19.97 -11.91
N ASP A 64 -0.80 21.12 -11.41
CA ASP A 64 0.10 22.21 -11.03
C ASP A 64 0.97 21.88 -9.81
N THR A 65 0.60 20.89 -9.03
CA THR A 65 1.38 20.42 -7.87
C THR A 65 2.47 19.40 -8.23
N ILE A 66 2.57 18.99 -9.50
CA ILE A 66 3.49 17.92 -9.93
C ILE A 66 4.95 18.22 -9.60
N ALA A 67 5.39 19.48 -9.73
CA ALA A 67 6.78 19.85 -9.44
C ALA A 67 7.11 19.67 -7.95
N GLU A 68 6.22 20.10 -7.05
CA GLU A 68 6.38 19.92 -5.59
C GLU A 68 6.35 18.42 -5.23
N ALA A 69 5.39 17.68 -5.79
CA ALA A 69 5.24 16.24 -5.55
C ALA A 69 6.49 15.45 -6.00
N THR A 70 7.00 15.76 -7.19
CA THR A 70 8.21 15.12 -7.72
C THR A 70 9.43 15.44 -6.86
N PHE A 71 9.61 16.70 -6.46
CA PHE A 71 10.70 17.10 -5.59
C PHE A 71 10.70 16.35 -4.26
N LEU A 72 9.54 16.29 -3.58
CA LEU A 72 9.40 15.57 -2.31
C LEU A 72 9.69 14.08 -2.45
N ARG A 73 9.18 13.45 -3.52
CA ARG A 73 9.45 12.04 -3.83
C ARG A 73 10.94 11.79 -4.00
N ASP A 74 11.60 12.60 -4.85
CA ASP A 74 13.01 12.41 -5.21
C ASP A 74 13.92 12.59 -4.00
N GLU A 75 13.69 13.61 -3.17
CA GLU A 75 14.43 13.83 -1.94
C GLU A 75 14.22 12.70 -0.93
N ALA A 76 13.01 12.17 -0.82
CA ALA A 76 12.73 11.05 0.07
C ALA A 76 13.39 9.73 -0.43
N LEU A 77 13.33 9.45 -1.74
CA LEU A 77 14.01 8.31 -2.36
C LEU A 77 15.52 8.39 -2.15
N LYS A 78 16.12 9.55 -2.46
CA LYS A 78 17.54 9.80 -2.24
C LYS A 78 17.92 9.55 -0.78
N PHE A 79 17.18 10.11 0.15
CA PHE A 79 17.44 9.93 1.57
C PHE A 79 17.44 8.46 1.97
N VAL A 80 16.44 7.67 1.55
CA VAL A 80 16.34 6.25 1.92
C VAL A 80 17.48 5.46 1.31
N VAL A 81 17.83 5.72 0.04
CA VAL A 81 18.95 5.04 -0.61
C VAL A 81 20.29 5.33 0.09
N GLU A 82 20.53 6.58 0.49
CA GLU A 82 21.78 6.99 1.13
C GLU A 82 21.89 6.54 2.60
N ASN A 83 20.78 6.52 3.35
CA ASN A 83 20.82 6.33 4.81
C ASN A 83 20.27 4.97 5.29
N ILE A 84 19.39 4.33 4.51
CA ILE A 84 18.73 3.08 4.92
C ILE A 84 19.22 1.89 4.10
N GLY A 85 19.11 1.98 2.78
CA GLY A 85 19.56 0.95 1.86
C GLY A 85 19.00 1.11 0.46
N GLN A 86 19.52 0.33 -0.48
CA GLN A 86 19.09 0.41 -1.87
C GLN A 86 17.62 0.03 -2.03
N ILE A 87 16.91 0.80 -2.84
CA ILE A 87 15.59 0.50 -3.39
C ILE A 87 15.83 -0.02 -4.81
N LYS A 88 15.26 -1.18 -5.14
CA LYS A 88 15.42 -1.80 -6.47
C LYS A 88 14.48 -1.17 -7.49
N ASP A 89 13.20 -1.09 -7.10
CA ASP A 89 12.13 -0.54 -7.92
C ASP A 89 11.39 0.52 -7.10
N ALA A 90 11.35 1.77 -7.59
CA ALA A 90 10.65 2.83 -6.88
C ALA A 90 9.14 2.53 -6.81
N PRO A 91 8.48 2.73 -5.66
CA PRO A 91 7.05 2.55 -5.56
C PRO A 91 6.32 3.65 -6.32
N ARG A 92 5.05 3.39 -6.69
CA ARG A 92 4.18 4.44 -7.21
C ARG A 92 3.75 5.39 -6.09
N PHE A 93 3.71 6.69 -6.38
CA PHE A 93 3.24 7.73 -5.48
C PHE A 93 1.90 8.30 -5.94
N LEU A 94 0.90 8.29 -5.07
CA LEU A 94 -0.39 8.96 -5.26
C LEU A 94 -0.45 10.15 -4.30
N MET A 95 -0.29 11.36 -4.84
CA MET A 95 -0.16 12.60 -4.08
C MET A 95 -1.47 13.38 -4.12
N CYS A 96 -2.26 13.27 -3.06
CA CYS A 96 -3.54 13.96 -2.92
C CYS A 96 -3.37 15.37 -2.36
N SER A 97 -3.96 16.37 -3.00
CA SER A 97 -4.02 17.77 -2.54
C SER A 97 -5.18 18.01 -1.58
N SER A 98 -6.18 17.10 -1.57
CA SER A 98 -7.36 17.19 -0.71
C SER A 98 -7.57 15.94 0.15
N GLU A 99 -8.33 16.08 1.24
CA GLU A 99 -8.76 14.96 2.06
C GLU A 99 -9.77 14.06 1.33
N GLU A 100 -10.58 14.62 0.46
CA GLU A 100 -11.55 13.92 -0.37
C GLU A 100 -10.86 12.97 -1.35
N CYS A 101 -9.77 13.41 -1.98
CA CYS A 101 -8.94 12.55 -2.81
C CYS A 101 -8.40 11.37 -1.99
N PHE A 102 -7.73 11.66 -0.88
CA PHE A 102 -7.13 10.62 -0.05
C PHE A 102 -8.17 9.63 0.49
N ALA A 103 -9.37 10.12 0.86
CA ALA A 103 -10.47 9.28 1.34
C ALA A 103 -11.00 8.28 0.29
N ARG A 104 -10.68 8.49 -1.01
CA ARG A 104 -11.01 7.52 -2.07
C ARG A 104 -10.14 6.28 -1.99
N PHE A 105 -8.91 6.39 -1.48
CA PHE A 105 -7.90 5.32 -1.46
C PHE A 105 -7.64 4.76 -0.06
N GLY A 106 -7.73 5.58 0.99
CA GLY A 106 -7.35 5.24 2.35
C GLY A 106 -8.30 5.75 3.44
N ASN A 107 -7.82 5.64 4.68
CA ASN A 107 -8.50 6.22 5.84
C ASN A 107 -7.98 7.65 6.05
N PRO A 108 -8.84 8.69 6.00
CA PRO A 108 -8.43 10.08 6.16
C PRO A 108 -7.84 10.41 7.55
N ALA A 109 -7.95 9.50 8.53
CA ALA A 109 -7.32 9.68 9.84
C ALA A 109 -5.78 9.65 9.79
N VAL A 110 -5.17 9.02 8.76
CA VAL A 110 -3.71 8.96 8.59
C VAL A 110 -3.23 9.97 7.55
N ALA A 111 -1.96 10.38 7.63
CA ALA A 111 -1.37 11.34 6.71
C ALA A 111 -0.86 10.70 5.42
N ALA A 112 -0.44 9.44 5.51
CA ALA A 112 0.02 8.64 4.39
C ALA A 112 -0.25 7.15 4.65
N LEU A 113 -0.05 6.32 3.63
CA LEU A 113 -0.26 4.89 3.67
C LEU A 113 0.59 4.20 2.60
N TYR A 114 1.43 3.25 2.99
CA TYR A 114 2.04 2.30 2.06
C TYR A 114 1.09 1.10 1.83
N VAL A 115 0.79 0.80 0.57
CA VAL A 115 -0.09 -0.32 0.19
C VAL A 115 0.76 -1.54 -0.13
N TRP A 116 0.91 -2.40 0.87
CA TRP A 116 1.67 -3.65 0.77
C TRP A 116 1.18 -4.55 -0.37
N GLY A 117 2.12 -5.06 -1.17
CA GLY A 117 1.83 -5.94 -2.30
C GLY A 117 1.36 -5.23 -3.58
N LEU A 118 1.10 -3.91 -3.52
CA LEU A 118 0.84 -3.07 -4.69
C LEU A 118 1.89 -1.97 -4.85
N GLU A 119 2.90 -1.95 -3.97
CA GLU A 119 4.08 -1.07 -4.02
C GLU A 119 3.72 0.38 -4.32
N THR A 120 2.69 0.87 -3.61
CA THR A 120 2.14 2.20 -3.81
C THR A 120 2.11 2.97 -2.49
N VAL A 121 2.61 4.18 -2.51
CA VAL A 121 2.50 5.16 -1.42
C VAL A 121 1.39 6.13 -1.73
N ILE A 122 0.43 6.29 -0.83
CA ILE A 122 -0.66 7.25 -0.95
C ILE A 122 -0.46 8.32 0.11
N ILE A 123 -0.47 9.60 -0.28
CA ILE A 123 -0.16 10.71 0.61
C ILE A 123 -1.27 11.76 0.56
N ASN A 124 -1.80 12.14 1.73
CA ASN A 124 -2.70 13.28 1.91
C ASN A 124 -1.89 14.59 1.93
N ARG A 125 -2.46 15.74 1.59
CA ARG A 125 -1.79 17.05 1.61
C ARG A 125 -1.06 17.34 2.92
N ARG A 126 -1.64 16.99 4.07
CA ARG A 126 -0.98 17.12 5.38
C ARG A 126 0.22 16.19 5.60
N GLY A 127 0.41 15.23 4.70
CA GLY A 127 1.55 14.31 4.69
C GLY A 127 2.66 14.72 3.73
N TRP A 128 2.56 15.86 3.05
CA TRP A 128 3.58 16.36 2.14
C TRP A 128 4.75 16.96 2.93
N HIS A 129 5.42 16.10 3.70
CA HIS A 129 6.59 16.40 4.51
C HIS A 129 7.63 15.30 4.35
N ASP A 130 8.89 15.67 4.28
CA ASP A 130 10.01 14.75 4.06
C ASP A 130 9.96 13.52 4.94
N HIS A 131 9.77 13.72 6.25
CA HIS A 131 9.78 12.61 7.20
C HIS A 131 8.60 11.64 7.01
N ILE A 132 7.46 12.10 6.46
CA ILE A 132 6.31 11.24 6.18
C ILE A 132 6.56 10.41 4.91
N LEU A 133 7.08 11.03 3.85
CA LEU A 133 7.44 10.29 2.64
C LEU A 133 8.55 9.27 2.92
N ARG A 134 9.57 9.65 3.70
CA ARG A 134 10.64 8.75 4.15
C ARG A 134 10.10 7.58 4.95
N HIS A 135 9.13 7.82 5.85
CA HIS A 135 8.46 6.78 6.63
C HIS A 135 7.80 5.72 5.73
N GLU A 136 7.00 6.14 4.76
CA GLU A 136 6.34 5.23 3.82
C GLU A 136 7.35 4.51 2.90
N LEU A 137 8.42 5.18 2.50
CA LEU A 137 9.50 4.56 1.73
C LEU A 137 10.31 3.53 2.53
N ILE A 138 10.42 3.71 3.85
CA ILE A 138 11.02 2.70 4.71
C ILE A 138 10.14 1.44 4.74
N HIS A 139 8.81 1.57 4.74
CA HIS A 139 7.92 0.42 4.59
C HIS A 139 8.08 -0.26 3.22
N HIS A 140 8.28 0.50 2.15
CA HIS A 140 8.61 -0.06 0.84
C HIS A 140 9.93 -0.83 0.87
N TRP A 141 11.00 -0.22 1.43
CA TRP A 141 12.28 -0.89 1.63
C TRP A 141 12.14 -2.18 2.44
N GLN A 142 11.38 -2.17 3.55
CA GLN A 142 11.08 -3.38 4.34
C GLN A 142 10.39 -4.45 3.49
N ASN A 143 9.46 -4.04 2.62
CA ASN A 143 8.78 -4.96 1.70
C ASN A 143 9.76 -5.62 0.72
N GLU A 144 10.68 -4.86 0.14
CA GLU A 144 11.72 -5.41 -0.75
C GLU A 144 12.70 -6.33 -0.02
N GLN A 145 13.09 -6.00 1.22
CA GLN A 145 14.05 -6.79 1.99
C GLN A 145 13.46 -8.10 2.53
N PHE A 146 12.22 -8.06 3.01
CA PHE A 146 11.64 -9.18 3.75
C PHE A 146 10.50 -9.86 3.00
N GLY A 147 9.93 -9.20 1.99
CA GLY A 147 8.71 -9.64 1.28
C GLY A 147 7.45 -9.35 2.08
N THR A 148 6.34 -9.14 1.38
CA THR A 148 5.04 -8.73 1.95
C THR A 148 4.55 -9.67 3.06
N LEU A 149 4.63 -10.98 2.82
CA LEU A 149 4.13 -11.98 3.77
C LEU A 149 4.94 -12.03 5.07
N ARG A 150 6.26 -11.88 4.99
CA ARG A 150 7.10 -11.85 6.19
C ARG A 150 6.92 -10.54 6.92
N SER A 151 6.95 -9.41 6.23
CA SER A 151 6.76 -8.08 6.82
C SER A 151 5.45 -7.98 7.60
N SER A 152 4.36 -8.56 7.10
CA SER A 152 3.05 -8.56 7.80
C SER A 152 3.02 -9.37 9.11
N ARG A 153 4.03 -10.21 9.34
CA ARG A 153 4.16 -11.04 10.55
C ARG A 153 5.19 -10.49 11.54
N LEU A 154 5.99 -9.52 11.15
CA LEU A 154 6.95 -8.88 12.03
C LEU A 154 6.25 -8.07 13.13
N PRO A 155 6.88 -7.95 14.31
CA PRO A 155 6.33 -7.14 15.39
C PRO A 155 6.16 -5.68 14.97
N ARG A 156 5.06 -5.03 15.39
CA ARG A 156 4.80 -3.63 15.06
C ARG A 156 5.90 -2.68 15.54
N TRP A 157 6.45 -2.93 16.72
CA TRP A 157 7.57 -2.12 17.21
C TRP A 157 8.80 -2.19 16.28
N TYR A 158 8.98 -3.29 15.55
CA TYR A 158 10.06 -3.40 14.58
C TYR A 158 9.69 -2.66 13.27
N VAL A 159 8.53 -2.93 12.70
CA VAL A 159 8.11 -2.36 11.41
C VAL A 159 7.89 -0.84 11.52
N GLU A 160 7.02 -0.42 12.41
CA GLU A 160 6.67 0.97 12.61
C GLU A 160 7.77 1.74 13.36
N GLY A 161 8.37 1.11 14.38
CA GLY A 161 9.47 1.72 15.13
C GLY A 161 10.66 2.06 14.25
N MET A 162 11.04 1.17 13.33
CA MET A 162 12.05 1.44 12.31
C MET A 162 11.66 2.65 11.46
N ALA A 163 10.42 2.69 10.94
CA ALA A 163 9.97 3.76 10.07
C ALA A 163 9.96 5.12 10.80
N TYR A 164 9.46 5.18 12.03
CA TYR A 164 9.49 6.40 12.85
C TYR A 164 10.90 6.81 13.29
N SER A 165 11.77 5.88 13.62
CA SER A 165 13.14 6.17 14.05
C SER A 165 13.99 6.68 12.89
N LEU A 166 13.97 5.97 11.76
CA LEU A 166 14.90 6.22 10.66
C LEU A 166 14.42 7.29 9.65
N SER A 167 13.15 7.69 9.67
CA SER A 167 12.62 8.75 8.78
C SER A 167 13.06 10.16 9.18
N GLN A 168 13.72 10.32 10.32
CA GLN A 168 14.06 11.62 10.92
C GLN A 168 12.80 12.45 11.25
N ASP A 169 11.76 11.80 11.79
CA ASP A 169 10.56 12.48 12.23
C ASP A 169 10.92 13.48 13.36
N PRO A 170 10.69 14.79 13.14
CA PRO A 170 11.11 15.83 14.11
C PRO A 170 10.25 15.86 15.37
N ARG A 171 9.13 15.16 15.39
CA ARG A 171 8.22 15.14 16.53
C ARG A 171 8.81 14.34 17.69
N ASN A 172 8.94 14.94 18.85
CA ASN A 172 9.42 14.30 20.06
C ASN A 172 8.74 14.89 21.31
N PRO A 173 7.88 14.15 22.02
CA PRO A 173 7.44 12.79 21.67
C PRO A 173 6.52 12.76 20.45
N LEU A 174 6.36 11.57 19.86
CA LEU A 174 5.34 11.33 18.83
C LEU A 174 3.93 11.51 19.42
N PRO A 175 2.92 11.86 18.59
CA PRO A 175 1.58 12.23 19.09
C PRO A 175 0.83 11.13 19.83
N ARG A 176 1.21 9.89 19.62
CA ARG A 176 0.59 8.72 20.25
C ARG A 176 1.63 7.94 21.04
N SER A 177 1.29 7.56 22.27
CA SER A 177 2.20 6.85 23.18
C SER A 177 2.61 5.46 22.67
N ASP A 178 1.73 4.75 21.94
CA ASP A 178 2.05 3.46 21.38
C ASP A 178 3.13 3.56 20.27
N ILE A 179 3.00 4.52 19.34
CA ILE A 179 4.01 4.73 18.29
C ILE A 179 5.31 5.29 18.85
N GLN A 180 5.26 6.12 19.90
CA GLN A 180 6.46 6.55 20.61
C GLN A 180 7.18 5.35 21.24
N SER A 181 6.44 4.48 21.92
CA SER A 181 6.99 3.24 22.51
C SER A 181 7.60 2.31 21.45
N TRP A 182 7.01 2.20 20.27
CA TRP A 182 7.59 1.38 19.18
C TRP A 182 8.91 1.97 18.67
N ARG A 183 8.99 3.31 18.53
CA ARG A 183 10.23 3.98 18.16
C ARG A 183 11.33 3.72 19.20
N GLU A 184 11.04 3.89 20.48
CA GLU A 184 11.98 3.65 21.57
C GLU A 184 12.43 2.20 21.65
N GLN A 185 11.52 1.24 21.45
CA GLN A 185 11.86 -0.19 21.41
C GLN A 185 12.79 -0.52 20.24
N PHE A 186 12.56 0.06 19.06
CA PHE A 186 13.42 -0.15 17.91
C PHE A 186 14.80 0.48 18.13
N GLU A 187 14.87 1.69 18.67
CA GLU A 187 16.13 2.37 18.99
C GLU A 187 16.95 1.58 20.01
N ALA A 188 16.33 1.14 21.10
CA ALA A 188 17.00 0.30 22.11
C ALA A 188 17.51 -1.02 21.50
N TRP A 189 16.71 -1.64 20.63
CA TRP A 189 17.12 -2.87 19.94
C TRP A 189 18.32 -2.67 19.01
N LEU A 190 18.42 -1.51 18.34
CA LEU A 190 19.62 -1.13 17.55
C LEU A 190 20.83 -0.88 18.46
N ASP A 191 20.65 -0.19 19.58
CA ASP A 191 21.73 0.11 20.55
C ASP A 191 22.31 -1.16 21.17
N ASP A 192 21.52 -2.22 21.25
CA ASP A 192 21.97 -3.58 21.65
C ASP A 192 22.84 -4.26 20.55
N GLY A 193 23.14 -3.57 19.44
CA GLY A 193 24.02 -4.05 18.38
C GLY A 193 23.35 -4.94 17.33
N ASN A 194 22.02 -4.95 17.27
CA ASN A 194 21.27 -5.72 16.29
C ASN A 194 21.29 -5.06 14.89
N ASP A 195 21.18 -5.88 13.85
CA ASP A 195 21.15 -5.42 12.47
C ASP A 195 19.71 -5.27 11.95
N ARG A 196 19.34 -4.06 11.53
CA ARG A 196 18.03 -3.76 10.94
C ARG A 196 17.65 -4.60 9.71
N ARG A 197 18.59 -5.33 9.11
CA ARG A 197 18.35 -6.26 8.00
C ARG A 197 18.03 -7.68 8.47
N GLN A 198 18.17 -7.93 9.76
CA GLN A 198 17.92 -9.22 10.39
C GLN A 198 16.83 -9.07 11.45
N PRO A 199 15.53 -9.06 11.03
CA PRO A 199 14.42 -8.86 11.96
C PRO A 199 14.37 -9.94 13.03
N PRO A 200 13.85 -9.60 14.22
CA PRO A 200 13.72 -10.49 15.36
C PRO A 200 12.81 -11.70 15.12
#